data_b10ff69d5cf5d7463301a94271508b04
#
_entry.id   b10ff69d5cf5d7463301a94271508b04
#
_cell.length_a   1.000
_cell.length_b   1.000
_cell.length_c   1.000
_cell.angle_alpha   90.00
_cell.angle_beta   90.00
_cell.angle_gamma   90.00
#
_symmetry.space_group_name_H-M   'P 1'
#
loop_
_entity.id
_entity.type
_entity.pdbx_description
1 polymer ?
#
loop_
_entity_poly.entity_id
_entity_poly.type
_entity_poly.pdbx_seq_one_letter_code
_entity_poly.pdbx_strand_id
1 'polypeptide(L)'
;ESLGNIDELNSIIGILLTEKLPDDKKIILEKVQHDLFDIGGELSIPNHIKIDDKKIDFLENKLDAMNNELESLKEFILPGGSKASSYCHLARTVCRRVERNLFNLAQTDKVNEASLKYINRLSDMLFVLARFLNKINHFNDVFWKKDTK
;
A
#
# COMPACT_ATOMS: atom_id res chain seq x y z
N GLU A 1 -13.97 -10.71 8.75
CA GLU A 1 -13.97 -9.67 7.70
C GLU A 1 -12.56 -9.08 7.50
N SER A 2 -11.85 -8.70 8.59
CA SER A 2 -10.51 -8.14 8.49
C SER A 2 -9.50 -9.07 7.82
N LEU A 3 -9.52 -10.37 8.16
CA LEU A 3 -8.65 -11.36 7.52
C LEU A 3 -8.91 -11.49 6.03
N GLY A 4 -10.18 -11.49 5.62
CA GLY A 4 -10.55 -11.56 4.21
C GLY A 4 -10.06 -10.35 3.42
N ASN A 5 -10.13 -9.16 4.01
CA ASN A 5 -9.65 -7.94 3.36
C ASN A 5 -8.13 -7.91 3.23
N ILE A 6 -7.41 -8.42 4.24
CA ILE A 6 -5.95 -8.53 4.18
C ILE A 6 -5.55 -9.53 3.10
N ASP A 7 -6.24 -10.66 3.01
CA ASP A 7 -5.98 -11.67 1.97
C ASP A 7 -6.26 -11.10 0.58
N GLU A 8 -7.33 -10.35 0.40
CA GLU A 8 -7.64 -9.67 -0.85
C GLU A 8 -6.51 -8.71 -1.25
N LEU A 9 -6.07 -7.86 -0.31
CA LEU A 9 -4.96 -6.94 -0.56
C LEU A 9 -3.70 -7.70 -0.98
N ASN A 10 -3.37 -8.77 -0.26
CA ASN A 10 -2.20 -9.59 -0.56
C ASN A 10 -2.28 -10.22 -1.95
N SER A 11 -3.48 -10.67 -2.34
CA SER A 11 -3.73 -11.26 -3.65
C SER A 11 -3.56 -10.22 -4.77
N ILE A 12 -4.00 -8.99 -4.56
CA ILE A 12 -3.82 -7.91 -5.53
C ILE A 12 -2.33 -7.57 -5.68
N ILE A 13 -1.58 -7.56 -4.58
CA ILE A 13 -0.13 -7.38 -4.64
C ILE A 13 0.51 -8.52 -5.45
N GLY A 14 0.01 -9.74 -5.29
CA GLY A 14 0.43 -10.88 -6.12
C GLY A 14 0.19 -10.63 -7.61
N ILE A 15 -0.94 -10.06 -7.98
CA ILE A 15 -1.23 -9.68 -9.38
C ILE A 15 -0.24 -8.61 -9.85
N LEU A 16 -0.01 -7.59 -9.03
CA LEU A 16 0.95 -6.52 -9.34
C LEU A 16 2.35 -7.10 -9.59
N LEU A 17 2.76 -8.08 -8.82
CA LEU A 17 4.06 -8.74 -8.97
C LEU A 17 4.21 -9.52 -10.28
N THR A 18 3.11 -9.81 -10.99
CA THR A 18 3.17 -10.43 -12.32
C THR A 18 3.55 -9.44 -13.41
N GLU A 19 3.46 -8.13 -13.13
CA GLU A 19 3.84 -7.09 -14.08
C GLU A 19 5.36 -6.93 -14.12
N LYS A 20 5.84 -6.30 -15.19
CA LYS A 20 7.27 -6.00 -15.31
C LYS A 20 7.62 -4.84 -14.40
N LEU A 21 8.30 -5.12 -13.30
CA LEU A 21 8.69 -4.15 -12.28
C LEU A 21 10.21 -4.13 -12.12
N PRO A 22 10.79 -2.98 -11.71
CA PRO A 22 12.19 -2.97 -11.28
C PRO A 22 12.41 -3.97 -10.14
N ASP A 23 13.59 -4.61 -10.12
CA ASP A 23 13.88 -5.68 -9.14
C ASP A 23 13.77 -5.20 -7.70
N ASP A 24 14.22 -3.98 -7.41
CA ASP A 24 14.14 -3.40 -6.06
C ASP A 24 12.68 -3.19 -5.62
N LYS A 25 11.77 -2.89 -6.54
CA LYS A 25 10.34 -2.74 -6.24
C LYS A 25 9.67 -4.08 -6.00
N LYS A 26 10.08 -5.12 -6.75
CA LYS A 26 9.63 -6.49 -6.49
C LYS A 26 9.98 -6.94 -5.08
N ILE A 27 11.21 -6.69 -4.65
CA ILE A 27 11.69 -7.05 -3.31
C ILE A 27 10.83 -6.38 -2.23
N ILE A 28 10.51 -5.09 -2.42
CA ILE A 28 9.64 -4.37 -1.48
C ILE A 28 8.27 -5.04 -1.39
N LEU A 29 7.65 -5.33 -2.53
CA LEU A 29 6.30 -5.90 -2.58
C LEU A 29 6.25 -7.33 -2.04
N GLU A 30 7.28 -8.13 -2.30
CA GLU A 30 7.39 -9.48 -1.73
C GLU A 30 7.48 -9.41 -0.20
N LYS A 31 8.28 -8.48 0.32
CA LYS A 31 8.36 -8.26 1.76
C LYS A 31 7.01 -7.84 2.34
N VAL A 32 6.28 -6.98 1.64
CA VAL A 32 4.94 -6.57 2.06
C VAL A 32 3.99 -7.75 2.13
N GLN A 33 4.06 -8.69 1.18
CA GLN A 33 3.23 -9.89 1.23
C GLN A 33 3.49 -10.72 2.50
N HIS A 34 4.74 -10.86 2.90
CA HIS A 34 5.09 -11.55 4.15
C HIS A 34 4.57 -10.78 5.36
N ASP A 35 4.74 -9.47 5.37
CA ASP A 35 4.27 -8.64 6.48
C ASP A 35 2.74 -8.68 6.62
N LEU A 36 2.01 -8.69 5.51
CA LEU A 36 0.55 -8.83 5.52
C LEU A 36 0.12 -10.19 6.09
N PHE A 37 0.86 -11.24 5.78
CA PHE A 37 0.62 -12.57 6.36
C PHE A 37 0.86 -12.54 7.88
N ASP A 38 1.91 -11.85 8.32
CA ASP A 38 2.20 -11.67 9.74
C ASP A 38 1.07 -10.92 10.46
N ILE A 39 0.52 -9.87 9.83
CA ILE A 39 -0.63 -9.14 10.40
C ILE A 39 -1.84 -10.08 10.53
N GLY A 40 -2.11 -10.88 9.53
CA GLY A 40 -3.16 -11.90 9.60
C GLY A 40 -2.94 -12.86 10.75
N GLY A 41 -1.70 -13.28 10.98
CA GLY A 41 -1.32 -14.13 12.09
C GLY A 41 -1.56 -13.45 13.45
N GLU A 42 -1.23 -12.17 13.57
CA GLU A 42 -1.50 -11.40 14.79
C GLU A 42 -2.99 -11.34 15.14
N LEU A 43 -3.83 -11.22 14.11
CA LEU A 43 -5.29 -11.15 14.32
C LEU A 43 -5.90 -12.50 14.67
N SER A 44 -5.26 -13.59 14.28
CA SER A 44 -5.78 -14.96 14.46
C SER A 44 -5.28 -15.63 15.72
N ILE A 45 -4.07 -15.28 16.18
CA ILE A 45 -3.39 -15.95 17.30
C ILE A 45 -3.19 -14.94 18.42
N PRO A 46 -3.82 -15.15 19.61
CA PRO A 46 -3.68 -14.22 20.73
C PRO A 46 -2.21 -14.02 21.13
N ASN A 47 -1.84 -12.79 21.41
CA ASN A 47 -0.50 -12.39 21.88
C ASN A 47 0.63 -12.67 20.88
N HIS A 48 0.29 -12.92 19.61
CA HIS A 48 1.26 -13.13 18.54
C HIS A 48 1.57 -11.79 17.86
N ILE A 49 2.70 -11.17 18.24
CA ILE A 49 3.09 -9.85 17.73
C ILE A 49 4.29 -10.02 16.82
N LYS A 50 4.17 -9.58 15.56
CA LYS A 50 5.20 -9.69 14.52
C LYS A 50 5.61 -8.35 13.92
N ILE A 51 4.66 -7.42 13.83
CA ILE A 51 4.94 -6.10 13.24
C ILE A 51 5.53 -5.18 14.30
N ASP A 52 6.63 -4.54 13.95
CA ASP A 52 7.36 -3.61 14.82
C ASP A 52 7.70 -2.32 14.07
N ASP A 53 8.32 -1.38 14.76
CA ASP A 53 8.69 -0.09 14.19
C ASP A 53 9.72 -0.20 13.06
N LYS A 54 10.55 -1.23 13.06
CA LYS A 54 11.54 -1.45 11.98
C LYS A 54 10.86 -1.70 10.64
N LYS A 55 9.75 -2.44 10.64
CA LYS A 55 8.98 -2.70 9.42
C LYS A 55 8.29 -1.44 8.92
N ILE A 56 7.82 -0.59 9.83
CA ILE A 56 7.26 0.73 9.49
C ILE A 56 8.33 1.63 8.89
N ASP A 57 9.50 1.72 9.52
CA ASP A 57 10.62 2.52 9.04
C ASP A 57 11.05 2.08 7.64
N PHE A 58 11.05 0.77 7.38
CA PHE A 58 11.37 0.25 6.06
C PHE A 58 10.42 0.83 5.00
N LEU A 59 9.10 0.81 5.25
CA LEU A 59 8.13 1.39 4.32
C LEU A 59 8.34 2.89 4.14
N GLU A 60 8.55 3.62 5.22
CA GLU A 60 8.76 5.07 5.17
C GLU A 60 10.01 5.42 4.36
N ASN A 61 11.10 4.69 4.56
CA ASN A 61 12.35 4.91 3.81
C ASN A 61 12.15 4.66 2.32
N LYS A 62 11.42 3.61 1.95
CA LYS A 62 11.15 3.30 0.54
C LYS A 62 10.21 4.31 -0.10
N LEU A 63 9.20 4.75 0.66
CA LEU A 63 8.29 5.79 0.24
C LEU A 63 9.05 7.10 -0.03
N ASP A 64 9.88 7.53 0.90
CA ASP A 64 10.64 8.78 0.78
C ASP A 64 11.59 8.73 -0.41
N ALA A 65 12.30 7.62 -0.60
CA ALA A 65 13.23 7.46 -1.72
C ALA A 65 12.51 7.59 -3.07
N MET A 66 11.35 6.97 -3.23
CA MET A 66 10.57 7.09 -4.46
C MET A 66 9.99 8.49 -4.62
N ASN A 67 9.46 9.06 -3.55
CA ASN A 67 8.82 10.38 -3.58
C ASN A 67 9.80 11.50 -3.96
N ASN A 68 11.08 11.36 -3.57
CA ASN A 68 12.11 12.32 -3.92
C ASN A 68 12.38 12.39 -5.43
N GLU A 69 12.01 11.36 -6.17
CA GLU A 69 12.16 11.34 -7.64
C GLU A 69 10.92 11.83 -8.37
N LEU A 70 9.88 12.23 -7.64
CA LEU A 70 8.59 12.66 -8.21
C LEU A 70 8.39 14.16 -8.01
N GLU A 71 7.70 14.76 -8.97
CA GLU A 71 7.28 16.16 -8.84
C GLU A 71 6.18 16.30 -7.80
N SER A 72 6.12 17.47 -7.15
CA SER A 72 5.05 17.79 -6.22
C SER A 72 3.70 17.83 -6.95
N LEU A 73 2.68 17.28 -6.31
CA LEU A 73 1.32 17.33 -6.83
C LEU A 73 0.67 18.68 -6.53
N LYS A 74 0.04 19.26 -7.55
CA LYS A 74 -0.71 20.53 -7.44
C LYS A 74 -2.22 20.29 -7.35
N GLU A 75 -2.66 19.09 -7.68
CA GLU A 75 -4.07 18.69 -7.70
C GLU A 75 -4.17 17.17 -7.50
N PHE A 76 -5.36 16.68 -7.20
CA PHE A 76 -5.62 15.24 -7.14
C PHE A 76 -5.37 14.59 -8.51
N ILE A 77 -4.86 13.37 -8.48
CA ILE A 77 -4.67 12.57 -9.70
C ILE A 77 -5.75 11.49 -9.77
N LEU A 78 -6.09 11.12 -11.01
CA LEU A 78 -6.98 9.99 -11.25
C LEU A 78 -6.18 8.69 -11.14
N PRO A 79 -6.74 7.64 -10.52
CA PRO A 79 -6.07 6.34 -10.50
C PRO A 79 -6.05 5.74 -11.90
N GLY A 80 -4.88 5.28 -12.34
CA GLY A 80 -4.74 4.70 -13.66
C GLY A 80 -3.37 4.96 -14.25
N GLY A 81 -3.27 4.83 -15.56
CA GLY A 81 -2.03 4.96 -16.32
C GLY A 81 -1.57 3.61 -16.84
N SER A 82 -0.33 3.22 -16.53
CA SER A 82 0.16 1.89 -16.90
C SER A 82 -0.64 0.81 -16.18
N LYS A 83 -0.60 -0.41 -16.70
CA LYS A 83 -1.26 -1.55 -16.06
C LYS A 83 -0.72 -1.79 -14.65
N ALA A 84 0.61 -1.71 -14.47
CA ALA A 84 1.23 -1.85 -13.16
C ALA A 84 0.75 -0.78 -12.19
N SER A 85 0.71 0.49 -12.61
CA SER A 85 0.21 1.59 -11.78
C SER A 85 -1.27 1.39 -11.43
N SER A 86 -2.07 0.93 -12.38
CA SER A 86 -3.50 0.69 -12.16
C SER A 86 -3.74 -0.38 -11.10
N TYR A 87 -3.01 -1.49 -11.13
CA TYR A 87 -3.07 -2.51 -10.08
C TYR A 87 -2.56 -1.97 -8.74
N CYS A 88 -1.53 -1.15 -8.78
CA CYS A 88 -1.00 -0.51 -7.58
C CYS A 88 -2.04 0.41 -6.93
N HIS A 89 -2.77 1.17 -7.71
CA HIS A 89 -3.88 1.99 -7.21
C HIS A 89 -5.01 1.14 -6.65
N LEU A 90 -5.33 0.02 -7.27
CA LEU A 90 -6.32 -0.90 -6.74
C LEU A 90 -5.87 -1.44 -5.38
N ALA A 91 -4.62 -1.88 -5.26
CA ALA A 91 -4.04 -2.31 -3.99
C ALA A 91 -4.14 -1.20 -2.93
N ARG A 92 -3.85 0.05 -3.32
CA ARG A 92 -3.95 1.20 -2.42
C ARG A 92 -5.37 1.36 -1.87
N THR A 93 -6.39 1.27 -2.72
CA THR A 93 -7.78 1.45 -2.27
C THR A 93 -8.24 0.32 -1.35
N VAL A 94 -7.85 -0.91 -1.64
CA VAL A 94 -8.14 -2.06 -0.76
C VAL A 94 -7.36 -1.93 0.56
N CYS A 95 -6.11 -1.45 0.51
CA CYS A 95 -5.31 -1.18 1.71
C CYS A 95 -6.02 -0.17 2.63
N ARG A 96 -6.60 0.88 2.07
CA ARG A 96 -7.39 1.86 2.85
C ARG A 96 -8.63 1.22 3.47
N ARG A 97 -9.25 0.26 2.80
CA ARG A 97 -10.37 -0.50 3.39
C ARG A 97 -9.89 -1.37 4.55
N VAL A 98 -8.73 -2.03 4.38
CA VAL A 98 -8.09 -2.78 5.48
C VAL A 98 -7.83 -1.87 6.67
N GLU A 99 -7.29 -0.68 6.43
CA GLU A 99 -7.03 0.31 7.49
C GLU A 99 -8.30 0.64 8.27
N ARG A 100 -9.39 0.95 7.57
CA ARG A 100 -10.67 1.25 8.22
C ARG A 100 -11.19 0.08 9.06
N ASN A 101 -11.08 -1.12 8.52
CA ASN A 101 -11.55 -2.32 9.22
C ASN A 101 -10.72 -2.62 10.47
N LEU A 102 -9.41 -2.47 10.39
CA LEU A 102 -8.53 -2.65 11.55
C LEU A 102 -8.78 -1.57 12.60
N PHE A 103 -8.97 -0.33 12.18
CA PHE A 103 -9.29 0.75 13.11
C PHE A 103 -10.61 0.47 13.85
N ASN A 104 -11.64 0.02 13.14
CA ASN A 104 -12.91 -0.35 13.77
C ASN A 104 -12.76 -1.53 14.72
N LEU A 105 -11.99 -2.55 14.31
CA LEU A 105 -11.72 -3.72 15.17
C LEU A 105 -11.00 -3.30 16.45
N ALA A 106 -10.08 -2.34 16.36
CA ALA A 106 -9.32 -1.85 17.51
C ALA A 106 -10.18 -1.13 18.56
N GLN A 107 -11.42 -0.75 18.21
CA GLN A 107 -12.34 -0.14 19.18
C GLN A 107 -12.87 -1.16 20.20
N THR A 108 -12.91 -2.43 19.83
CA THR A 108 -13.48 -3.50 20.68
C THR A 108 -12.47 -4.59 21.02
N ASP A 109 -11.43 -4.77 20.20
CA ASP A 109 -10.45 -5.82 20.35
C ASP A 109 -9.06 -5.24 20.46
N LYS A 110 -8.13 -6.03 21.00
CA LYS A 110 -6.73 -5.63 21.10
C LYS A 110 -6.04 -5.86 19.75
N VAL A 111 -5.67 -4.76 19.08
CA VAL A 111 -4.93 -4.77 17.82
C VAL A 111 -3.58 -4.11 18.05
N ASN A 112 -2.51 -4.70 17.50
CA ASN A 112 -1.16 -4.14 17.59
C ASN A 112 -1.12 -2.76 16.92
N GLU A 113 -0.77 -1.73 17.68
CA GLU A 113 -0.67 -0.35 17.14
C GLU A 113 0.31 -0.24 15.98
N ALA A 114 1.41 -0.99 16.01
CA ALA A 114 2.38 -1.00 14.92
C ALA A 114 1.75 -1.53 13.62
N SER A 115 0.84 -2.50 13.72
CA SER A 115 0.13 -3.01 12.54
C SER A 115 -0.81 -1.97 11.94
N LEU A 116 -1.48 -1.16 12.77
CA LEU A 116 -2.30 -0.05 12.29
C LEU A 116 -1.44 0.98 11.54
N LYS A 117 -0.30 1.35 12.11
CA LYS A 117 0.65 2.28 11.48
C LYS A 117 1.22 1.71 10.20
N TYR A 118 1.54 0.42 10.20
CA TYR A 118 2.08 -0.26 9.02
C TYR A 118 1.10 -0.15 7.83
N ILE A 119 -0.15 -0.49 8.06
CA ILE A 119 -1.18 -0.44 7.01
C ILE A 119 -1.39 0.99 6.51
N ASN A 120 -1.37 1.98 7.41
CA ASN A 120 -1.45 3.39 7.02
C ASN A 120 -0.28 3.79 6.11
N ARG A 121 0.94 3.45 6.51
CA ARG A 121 2.15 3.74 5.72
C ARG A 121 2.18 2.97 4.41
N LEU A 122 1.67 1.76 4.41
CA LEU A 122 1.58 0.95 3.19
C LEU A 122 0.68 1.62 2.15
N SER A 123 -0.46 2.17 2.55
CA SER A 123 -1.34 2.86 1.61
C SER A 123 -0.64 4.08 0.98
N ASP A 124 0.12 4.84 1.77
CA ASP A 124 0.90 5.98 1.26
C ASP A 124 2.00 5.51 0.31
N MET A 125 2.70 4.44 0.66
CA MET A 125 3.74 3.88 -0.20
C MET A 125 3.16 3.38 -1.53
N LEU A 126 2.01 2.73 -1.51
CA LEU A 126 1.35 2.25 -2.73
C LEU A 126 0.94 3.42 -3.63
N PHE A 127 0.50 4.54 -3.07
CA PHE A 127 0.20 5.75 -3.84
C PHE A 127 1.45 6.27 -4.56
N VAL A 128 2.54 6.42 -3.82
CA VAL A 128 3.82 6.90 -4.37
C VAL A 128 4.37 5.91 -5.40
N LEU A 129 4.29 4.61 -5.12
CA LEU A 129 4.71 3.57 -6.05
C LEU A 129 3.91 3.62 -7.35
N ALA A 130 2.60 3.83 -7.28
CA ALA A 130 1.77 3.94 -8.48
C ALA A 130 2.25 5.09 -9.39
N ARG A 131 2.56 6.25 -8.81
CA ARG A 131 3.10 7.39 -9.54
C ARG A 131 4.49 7.10 -10.11
N PHE A 132 5.32 6.44 -9.30
CA PHE A 132 6.66 6.04 -9.74
C PHE A 132 6.60 5.08 -10.93
N LEU A 133 5.71 4.09 -10.88
CA LEU A 133 5.53 3.13 -11.98
C LEU A 133 5.03 3.82 -13.26
N ASN A 134 4.17 4.81 -13.15
CA ASN A 134 3.77 5.62 -14.30
C ASN A 134 4.97 6.36 -14.89
N LYS A 135 5.77 6.98 -14.04
CA LYS A 135 6.95 7.73 -14.51
C LYS A 135 7.92 6.85 -15.30
N ILE A 136 8.27 5.67 -14.77
CA ILE A 136 9.23 4.78 -15.44
C ILE A 136 8.65 4.12 -16.69
N ASN A 137 7.33 4.03 -16.80
CA ASN A 137 6.64 3.49 -17.97
C ASN A 137 6.20 4.59 -18.96
N HIS A 138 6.64 5.83 -18.72
CA HIS A 138 6.37 7.00 -19.58
C HIS A 138 4.88 7.35 -19.68
N PHE A 139 4.15 7.16 -18.60
CA PHE A 139 2.76 7.63 -18.44
C PHE A 139 2.76 8.87 -17.56
N ASN A 140 2.10 9.92 -18.01
CA ASN A 140 1.88 11.10 -17.17
C ASN A 140 0.72 10.86 -16.21
N ASP A 141 0.83 11.42 -14.99
CA ASP A 141 -0.31 11.48 -14.08
C ASP A 141 -1.42 12.31 -14.70
N VAL A 142 -2.65 11.85 -14.58
CA VAL A 142 -3.82 12.58 -15.08
C VAL A 142 -4.46 13.29 -13.90
N PHE A 143 -4.51 14.62 -13.96
CA PHE A 143 -5.06 15.44 -12.87
C PHE A 143 -6.58 15.52 -12.96
N TRP A 144 -7.20 15.49 -11.79
CA TRP A 144 -8.62 15.78 -11.69
C TRP A 144 -8.88 17.23 -12.11
N LYS A 145 -9.91 17.43 -12.91
CA LYS A 145 -10.30 18.77 -13.37
C LYS A 145 -11.61 19.15 -12.71
N LYS A 146 -11.59 20.27 -12.00
CA LYS A 146 -12.84 20.84 -11.51
C LYS A 146 -13.71 21.29 -12.66
N ASP A 147 -15.01 21.12 -12.50
CA ASP A 147 -15.98 21.76 -13.40
C ASP A 147 -15.94 23.26 -13.14
N THR A 148 -15.62 24.02 -14.20
CA THR A 148 -15.41 25.46 -14.11
C THR A 148 -16.62 26.28 -14.54
N LYS A 149 -17.79 25.69 -14.63
CA LYS A 149 -19.01 26.44 -14.97
C LYS A 149 -19.39 27.46 -13.92
#